data_b79c5863f672c6ec3a43acb18fc3c20c
#
_entry.id   b79c5863f672c6ec3a43acb18fc3c20c
#
_cell.length_a   1.000
_cell.length_b   1.000
_cell.length_c   1.000
_cell.angle_alpha   90.00
_cell.angle_beta   90.00
_cell.angle_gamma   90.00
#
_symmetry.space_group_name_H-M   'P 1'
#
loop_
_entity.id
_entity.type
_entity.pdbx_description
1 polymer ?
#
loop_
_entity_poly.entity_id
_entity_poly.type
_entity_poly.pdbx_seq_one_letter_code
_entity_poly.pdbx_strand_id
1 'polypeptide(L)'
;MATNGNSPLINSHFSSPLLILLAILSSGSHIITGYGFSIREATIHDLQFAFKQNQLTSRQLVEFYLGESRRLNPILKGIIEVNPDALYEADKADHERNAKAPKSLSGLHGIPILVKDTIGTKDKLNTTAGSFALLGSVVPRDASVVIKLRNAGAIILGKASLSEWASFRSLKAPNGWSARGGQGKVSFMCLQNKQTQISLSLFTHAVSML
;
A
#
# COMPACT_ATOMS: atom_id res chain seq x y z
N MET A 1 -40.76 -77.93 -20.06
CA MET A 1 -39.42 -78.33 -19.57
C MET A 1 -38.57 -77.12 -19.40
N ALA A 2 -38.08 -76.94 -18.16
CA ALA A 2 -37.34 -75.85 -17.63
C ALA A 2 -35.98 -75.59 -18.26
N THR A 3 -35.49 -74.41 -18.26
CA THR A 3 -34.24 -74.14 -17.55
C THR A 3 -34.04 -72.64 -17.34
N ASN A 4 -33.85 -72.29 -16.07
CA ASN A 4 -33.44 -71.03 -15.55
C ASN A 4 -32.00 -70.66 -15.99
N GLY A 5 -31.74 -69.37 -16.25
CA GLY A 5 -30.39 -68.85 -16.40
C GLY A 5 -30.33 -67.48 -15.73
N ASN A 6 -30.03 -67.47 -14.42
CA ASN A 6 -29.71 -66.25 -13.68
C ASN A 6 -28.35 -65.72 -14.14
N SER A 7 -28.29 -64.46 -14.54
CA SER A 7 -27.07 -63.71 -14.70
C SER A 7 -26.91 -62.70 -13.52
N PRO A 8 -25.79 -62.65 -12.82
CA PRO A 8 -25.59 -61.71 -11.72
C PRO A 8 -25.22 -60.30 -12.24
N LEU A 9 -25.91 -59.31 -11.72
CA LEU A 9 -25.59 -57.92 -11.87
C LEU A 9 -24.26 -57.61 -11.17
N ILE A 10 -23.24 -57.26 -11.96
CA ILE A 10 -21.97 -56.74 -11.44
C ILE A 10 -22.13 -55.23 -11.21
N ASN A 11 -22.32 -54.83 -9.97
CA ASN A 11 -22.19 -53.44 -9.54
C ASN A 11 -20.69 -53.06 -9.55
N SER A 12 -20.23 -52.38 -10.57
CA SER A 12 -18.91 -51.76 -10.60
C SER A 12 -18.97 -50.35 -9.98
N HIS A 13 -18.78 -50.29 -8.67
CA HIS A 13 -18.39 -49.02 -8.02
C HIS A 13 -16.93 -48.70 -8.40
N PHE A 14 -16.71 -48.08 -9.53
CA PHE A 14 -15.43 -47.38 -9.80
C PHE A 14 -15.52 -46.01 -9.21
N SER A 15 -15.19 -45.90 -7.92
CA SER A 15 -14.82 -44.63 -7.32
C SER A 15 -13.42 -44.27 -7.86
N SER A 16 -13.41 -43.44 -8.89
CA SER A 16 -12.17 -42.99 -9.51
C SER A 16 -11.41 -42.04 -8.61
N PRO A 17 -10.26 -42.42 -8.02
CA PRO A 17 -9.43 -41.56 -7.21
C PRO A 17 -8.90 -40.35 -8.00
N LEU A 18 -8.98 -40.40 -9.33
CA LEU A 18 -8.58 -39.33 -10.23
C LEU A 18 -9.48 -38.09 -10.14
N LEU A 19 -10.79 -38.26 -9.91
CA LEU A 19 -11.71 -37.14 -9.73
C LEU A 19 -11.51 -36.40 -8.41
N ILE A 20 -11.11 -37.09 -7.35
CA ILE A 20 -10.77 -36.46 -6.06
C ILE A 20 -9.46 -35.68 -6.17
N LEU A 21 -8.49 -36.15 -6.93
CA LEU A 21 -7.23 -35.44 -7.16
C LEU A 21 -7.45 -34.17 -8.00
N LEU A 22 -8.35 -34.20 -8.98
CA LEU A 22 -8.70 -33.01 -9.79
C LEU A 22 -9.47 -31.95 -8.97
N ALA A 23 -10.33 -32.38 -8.05
CA ALA A 23 -11.07 -31.48 -7.16
C ALA A 23 -10.15 -30.76 -6.13
N ILE A 24 -9.06 -31.40 -5.71
CA ILE A 24 -8.04 -30.80 -4.83
C ILE A 24 -7.19 -29.77 -5.58
N LEU A 25 -6.97 -29.97 -6.88
CA LEU A 25 -6.23 -29.04 -7.73
C LEU A 25 -7.06 -27.81 -8.15
N SER A 26 -8.39 -27.87 -8.08
CA SER A 26 -9.28 -26.75 -8.43
C SER A 26 -9.69 -25.87 -7.26
N SER A 27 -9.53 -26.33 -6.02
CA SER A 27 -9.65 -25.49 -4.83
C SER A 27 -8.32 -24.77 -4.62
N GLY A 28 -8.17 -23.62 -5.27
CA GLY A 28 -7.00 -22.73 -5.20
C GLY A 28 -6.77 -22.18 -3.80
N SER A 29 -6.43 -23.06 -2.88
CA SER A 29 -5.70 -22.67 -1.67
C SER A 29 -4.26 -22.47 -2.11
N HIS A 30 -3.87 -21.22 -2.37
CA HIS A 30 -2.47 -20.86 -2.51
C HIS A 30 -1.76 -21.14 -1.18
N ILE A 31 -1.34 -22.40 -1.00
CA ILE A 31 -0.28 -22.73 -0.05
C ILE A 31 1.00 -22.21 -0.69
N ILE A 32 1.33 -20.96 -0.38
CA ILE A 32 2.62 -20.37 -0.71
C ILE A 32 3.62 -20.94 0.31
N THR A 33 4.13 -22.15 0.02
CA THR A 33 5.33 -22.71 0.63
C THR A 33 6.52 -22.33 -0.25
N GLY A 34 6.93 -21.11 -0.16
CA GLY A 34 8.17 -20.56 -0.68
C GLY A 34 8.42 -19.30 0.10
N TYR A 35 9.63 -18.92 0.34
CA TYR A 35 10.00 -17.67 1.00
C TYR A 35 9.28 -16.52 0.30
N GLY A 36 8.03 -16.25 0.71
CA GLY A 36 7.16 -15.26 0.10
C GLY A 36 7.76 -13.89 0.32
N PHE A 37 7.83 -13.07 -0.73
CA PHE A 37 8.23 -11.69 -0.62
C PHE A 37 7.40 -10.98 0.46
N SER A 38 8.08 -10.29 1.39
CA SER A 38 7.43 -9.49 2.43
C SER A 38 7.54 -8.02 2.07
N ILE A 39 6.40 -7.32 2.03
CA ILE A 39 6.38 -5.85 1.88
C ILE A 39 6.94 -5.17 3.13
N ARG A 40 6.84 -5.82 4.31
CA ARG A 40 7.34 -5.26 5.56
C ARG A 40 8.85 -5.11 5.51
N GLU A 41 9.33 -3.90 5.79
CA GLU A 41 10.76 -3.53 5.79
C GLU A 41 11.48 -3.71 4.44
N ALA A 42 10.72 -3.91 3.35
CA ALA A 42 11.28 -3.99 2.02
C ALA A 42 11.86 -2.65 1.57
N THR A 43 13.07 -2.68 1.01
CA THR A 43 13.66 -1.51 0.38
C THR A 43 12.98 -1.21 -0.97
N ILE A 44 13.17 0.00 -1.51
CA ILE A 44 12.68 0.34 -2.86
C ILE A 44 13.23 -0.66 -3.90
N HIS A 45 14.48 -1.10 -3.72
CA HIS A 45 15.10 -2.08 -4.60
C HIS A 45 14.36 -3.42 -4.55
N ASP A 46 14.02 -3.90 -3.33
CA ASP A 46 13.29 -5.17 -3.14
C ASP A 46 11.89 -5.09 -3.75
N LEU A 47 11.19 -3.96 -3.57
CA LEU A 47 9.89 -3.71 -4.19
C LEU A 47 9.97 -3.72 -5.71
N GLN A 48 10.96 -3.04 -6.30
CA GLN A 48 11.18 -3.02 -7.74
C GLN A 48 11.56 -4.40 -8.28
N PHE A 49 12.32 -5.18 -7.51
CA PHE A 49 12.63 -6.56 -7.87
C PHE A 49 11.37 -7.43 -7.87
N ALA A 50 10.54 -7.32 -6.81
CA ALA A 50 9.27 -8.04 -6.71
C ALA A 50 8.30 -7.68 -7.86
N PHE A 51 8.24 -6.40 -8.29
CA PHE A 51 7.49 -5.99 -9.47
C PHE A 51 8.00 -6.66 -10.75
N LYS A 52 9.33 -6.74 -10.94
CA LYS A 52 9.93 -7.41 -12.11
C LYS A 52 9.66 -8.91 -12.14
N GLN A 53 9.55 -9.53 -10.98
CA GLN A 53 9.26 -10.96 -10.84
C GLN A 53 7.75 -11.27 -10.85
N ASN A 54 6.89 -10.27 -11.04
CA ASN A 54 5.43 -10.39 -10.93
C ASN A 54 4.94 -10.97 -9.58
N GLN A 55 5.74 -10.81 -8.52
CA GLN A 55 5.39 -11.22 -7.15
C GLN A 55 4.55 -10.17 -6.42
N LEU A 56 4.56 -8.93 -6.91
CA LEU A 56 3.88 -7.79 -6.35
C LEU A 56 3.39 -6.86 -7.46
N THR A 57 2.22 -6.22 -7.25
CA THR A 57 1.74 -5.13 -8.08
C THR A 57 1.77 -3.82 -7.30
N SER A 58 1.78 -2.69 -8.01
CA SER A 58 1.65 -1.36 -7.38
C SER A 58 0.32 -1.25 -6.64
N ARG A 59 -0.75 -1.84 -7.19
CA ARG A 59 -2.05 -1.88 -6.53
C ARG A 59 -1.99 -2.60 -5.19
N GLN A 60 -1.43 -3.79 -5.13
CA GLN A 60 -1.26 -4.54 -3.89
C GLN A 60 -0.41 -3.78 -2.87
N LEU A 61 0.65 -3.10 -3.32
CA LEU A 61 1.51 -2.29 -2.46
C LEU A 61 0.74 -1.10 -1.86
N VAL A 62 -0.04 -0.39 -2.67
CA VAL A 62 -0.87 0.73 -2.20
C VAL A 62 -1.95 0.25 -1.26
N GLU A 63 -2.65 -0.86 -1.56
CA GLU A 63 -3.66 -1.47 -0.68
C GLU A 63 -3.06 -1.83 0.69
N PHE A 64 -1.86 -2.42 0.71
CA PHE A 64 -1.14 -2.73 1.93
C PHE A 64 -0.90 -1.47 2.77
N TYR A 65 -0.33 -0.40 2.20
CA TYR A 65 -0.06 0.83 2.94
C TYR A 65 -1.32 1.58 3.36
N LEU A 66 -2.39 1.53 2.58
CA LEU A 66 -3.70 2.07 2.98
C LEU A 66 -4.28 1.29 4.17
N GLY A 67 -4.11 -0.03 4.20
CA GLY A 67 -4.47 -0.89 5.32
C GLY A 67 -3.69 -0.54 6.59
N GLU A 68 -2.36 -0.46 6.49
CA GLU A 68 -1.50 -0.07 7.60
C GLU A 68 -1.80 1.36 8.08
N SER A 69 -2.09 2.28 7.17
CA SER A 69 -2.51 3.65 7.51
C SER A 69 -3.78 3.65 8.35
N ARG A 70 -4.82 2.93 7.94
CA ARG A 70 -6.07 2.83 8.73
C ARG A 70 -5.83 2.22 10.10
N ARG A 71 -4.96 1.25 10.21
CA ARG A 71 -4.64 0.56 11.47
C ARG A 71 -3.81 1.41 12.43
N LEU A 72 -2.80 2.11 11.91
CA LEU A 72 -1.79 2.80 12.74
C LEU A 72 -2.07 4.28 12.95
N ASN A 73 -2.71 4.96 12.00
CA ASN A 73 -2.90 6.41 12.06
C ASN A 73 -3.74 6.89 13.25
N PRO A 74 -4.74 6.16 13.76
CA PRO A 74 -5.43 6.54 14.99
C PRO A 74 -4.48 6.71 16.18
N ILE A 75 -3.37 5.95 16.21
CA ILE A 75 -2.35 5.98 17.27
C ILE A 75 -1.27 6.99 16.96
N LEU A 76 -0.72 6.94 15.72
CA LEU A 76 0.48 7.70 15.33
C LEU A 76 0.18 9.14 14.91
N LYS A 77 -1.00 9.40 14.35
CA LYS A 77 -1.36 10.71 13.80
C LYS A 77 -0.34 11.18 12.74
N GLY A 78 0.19 10.24 11.95
CA GLY A 78 1.23 10.51 10.95
C GLY A 78 0.70 10.96 9.59
N ILE A 79 -0.58 10.71 9.29
CA ILE A 79 -1.23 11.07 8.02
C ILE A 79 -2.40 11.98 8.31
N ILE A 80 -2.45 13.13 7.63
CA ILE A 80 -3.57 14.08 7.70
C ILE A 80 -4.67 13.72 6.71
N GLU A 81 -4.28 13.32 5.49
CA GLU A 81 -5.21 13.06 4.40
C GLU A 81 -4.66 11.99 3.46
N VAL A 82 -5.52 11.07 3.02
CA VAL A 82 -5.18 10.01 2.08
C VAL A 82 -5.68 10.39 0.70
N ASN A 83 -4.87 10.14 -0.34
CA ASN A 83 -5.23 10.42 -1.73
C ASN A 83 -6.37 9.47 -2.18
N PRO A 84 -7.55 10.00 -2.54
CA PRO A 84 -8.64 9.18 -3.03
C PRO A 84 -8.34 8.49 -4.37
N ASP A 85 -7.38 9.03 -5.14
CA ASP A 85 -7.01 8.49 -6.44
C ASP A 85 -5.80 7.53 -6.37
N ALA A 86 -5.25 7.25 -5.19
CA ALA A 86 -4.05 6.42 -5.03
C ALA A 86 -4.16 5.03 -5.67
N LEU A 87 -5.32 4.38 -5.56
CA LEU A 87 -5.56 3.07 -6.17
C LEU A 87 -5.65 3.16 -7.71
N TYR A 88 -6.28 4.21 -8.24
CA TYR A 88 -6.33 4.46 -9.67
C TYR A 88 -4.93 4.72 -10.25
N GLU A 89 -4.11 5.53 -9.55
CA GLU A 89 -2.72 5.77 -9.94
C GLU A 89 -1.88 4.48 -9.88
N ALA A 90 -2.17 3.59 -8.92
CA ALA A 90 -1.52 2.30 -8.82
C ALA A 90 -1.88 1.35 -9.98
N ASP A 91 -3.16 1.25 -10.33
CA ASP A 91 -3.62 0.48 -11.49
C ASP A 91 -2.96 0.99 -12.78
N LYS A 92 -2.89 2.32 -12.95
CA LYS A 92 -2.22 2.95 -14.08
C LYS A 92 -0.74 2.55 -14.15
N ALA A 93 -0.02 2.58 -13.02
CA ALA A 93 1.39 2.18 -12.95
C ALA A 93 1.58 0.70 -13.33
N ASP A 94 0.66 -0.19 -12.91
CA ASP A 94 0.69 -1.59 -13.29
C ASP A 94 0.43 -1.80 -14.79
N HIS A 95 -0.52 -1.04 -15.37
CA HIS A 95 -0.77 -1.06 -16.81
C HIS A 95 0.45 -0.58 -17.62
N GLU A 96 1.09 0.51 -17.19
CA GLU A 96 2.30 1.04 -17.84
C GLU A 96 3.44 0.03 -17.79
N ARG A 97 3.61 -0.69 -16.68
CA ARG A 97 4.62 -1.75 -16.53
C ARG A 97 4.35 -2.92 -17.46
N ASN A 98 3.09 -3.36 -17.57
CA ASN A 98 2.69 -4.49 -18.40
C ASN A 98 2.74 -4.15 -19.90
N ALA A 99 2.50 -2.90 -20.28
CA ALA A 99 2.58 -2.45 -21.67
C ALA A 99 4.01 -2.47 -22.23
N LYS A 100 5.03 -2.85 -21.43
CA LYS A 100 6.44 -2.89 -21.82
C LYS A 100 6.85 -1.59 -22.52
N ALA A 101 6.49 -0.45 -21.93
CA ALA A 101 6.85 0.85 -22.46
C ALA A 101 8.36 0.88 -22.81
N PRO A 102 8.75 1.37 -23.98
CA PRO A 102 10.12 1.24 -24.49
C PRO A 102 11.17 2.01 -23.69
N LYS A 103 10.75 2.80 -22.72
CA LYS A 103 11.64 3.50 -21.79
C LYS A 103 11.78 2.69 -20.51
N SER A 104 13.00 2.55 -20.01
CA SER A 104 13.25 2.00 -18.69
C SER A 104 12.45 2.81 -17.65
N LEU A 105 11.58 2.13 -16.91
CA LEU A 105 10.82 2.77 -15.84
C LEU A 105 11.78 3.23 -14.74
N SER A 106 11.48 4.37 -14.13
CA SER A 106 12.25 4.89 -13.00
C SER A 106 12.21 3.92 -11.81
N GLY A 107 13.23 3.95 -10.96
CA GLY A 107 13.25 3.22 -9.70
C GLY A 107 12.13 3.59 -8.72
N LEU A 108 11.42 4.70 -8.93
CA LEU A 108 10.26 5.09 -8.12
C LEU A 108 8.92 4.74 -8.78
N HIS A 109 8.91 4.16 -9.98
CA HIS A 109 7.67 3.85 -10.69
C HIS A 109 6.80 2.86 -9.90
N GLY A 110 5.57 3.27 -9.61
CA GLY A 110 4.61 2.47 -8.85
C GLY A 110 4.84 2.43 -7.34
N ILE A 111 5.78 3.23 -6.82
CA ILE A 111 6.08 3.32 -5.37
C ILE A 111 5.20 4.40 -4.73
N PRO A 112 4.43 4.07 -3.67
CA PRO A 112 3.64 5.04 -2.93
C PRO A 112 4.51 5.91 -2.03
N ILE A 113 4.27 7.23 -2.06
CA ILE A 113 5.01 8.24 -1.30
C ILE A 113 4.03 9.15 -0.56
N LEU A 114 4.33 9.45 0.70
CA LEU A 114 3.68 10.51 1.46
C LEU A 114 4.46 11.81 1.29
N VAL A 115 3.75 12.91 1.07
CA VAL A 115 4.34 14.25 1.05
C VAL A 115 3.79 15.07 2.21
N LYS A 116 4.63 15.93 2.80
CA LYS A 116 4.16 16.80 3.90
C LYS A 116 3.01 17.69 3.45
N ASP A 117 2.10 17.97 4.35
CA ASP A 117 0.92 18.82 4.10
C ASP A 117 1.25 20.31 3.82
N THR A 118 2.52 20.68 3.85
CA THR A 118 3.05 21.98 3.34
C THR A 118 3.46 21.91 1.87
N ILE A 119 3.62 20.72 1.29
CA ILE A 119 4.08 20.54 -0.09
C ILE A 119 2.84 20.55 -0.99
N GLY A 120 2.77 21.54 -1.88
CA GLY A 120 1.63 21.71 -2.79
C GLY A 120 1.45 20.56 -3.75
N THR A 121 0.26 19.97 -3.78
CA THR A 121 -0.17 18.99 -4.78
C THR A 121 -1.44 19.49 -5.45
N LYS A 122 -1.40 19.62 -6.78
CA LYS A 122 -2.57 20.02 -7.58
C LYS A 122 -3.37 18.77 -7.96
N ASP A 123 -4.11 18.25 -6.99
CA ASP A 123 -4.97 17.08 -7.10
C ASP A 123 -6.18 17.24 -6.16
N LYS A 124 -6.78 16.15 -5.72
CA LYS A 124 -7.91 16.17 -4.77
C LYS A 124 -7.47 16.32 -3.32
N LEU A 125 -6.16 16.29 -3.03
CA LEU A 125 -5.63 16.49 -1.69
C LEU A 125 -5.57 17.97 -1.33
N ASN A 126 -5.91 18.29 -0.09
CA ASN A 126 -5.69 19.62 0.44
C ASN A 126 -4.22 19.86 0.79
N THR A 127 -3.77 21.09 0.65
CA THR A 127 -2.45 21.51 1.14
C THR A 127 -2.66 22.60 2.18
N THR A 128 -2.62 22.23 3.47
CA THR A 128 -3.13 23.09 4.54
C THR A 128 -2.11 23.46 5.60
N ALA A 129 -0.88 22.99 5.51
CA ALA A 129 0.11 23.16 6.57
C ALA A 129 -0.42 22.75 7.96
N GLY A 130 -1.30 21.75 8.01
CA GLY A 130 -1.95 21.25 9.22
C GLY A 130 -3.08 22.10 9.77
N SER A 131 -3.43 23.23 9.12
CA SER A 131 -4.40 24.19 9.62
C SER A 131 -5.75 24.08 8.92
N PHE A 132 -6.84 24.23 9.68
CA PHE A 132 -8.19 24.34 9.12
C PHE A 132 -8.40 25.62 8.30
N ALA A 133 -7.58 26.68 8.52
CA ALA A 133 -7.71 27.94 7.80
C ALA A 133 -7.47 27.80 6.27
N LEU A 134 -6.73 26.76 5.85
CA LEU A 134 -6.45 26.48 4.44
C LEU A 134 -7.24 25.27 3.90
N LEU A 135 -8.18 24.74 4.67
CA LEU A 135 -9.03 23.64 4.19
C LEU A 135 -9.87 24.11 3.00
N GLY A 136 -9.85 23.33 1.92
CA GLY A 136 -10.50 23.68 0.65
C GLY A 136 -9.68 24.66 -0.23
N SER A 137 -8.51 25.10 0.22
CA SER A 137 -7.61 25.91 -0.59
C SER A 137 -7.00 25.07 -1.71
N VAL A 138 -7.15 25.55 -2.96
CA VAL A 138 -6.62 24.89 -4.15
C VAL A 138 -5.30 25.54 -4.55
N VAL A 139 -4.23 24.75 -4.55
CA VAL A 139 -2.92 25.24 -5.04
C VAL A 139 -2.92 25.39 -6.54
N PRO A 140 -2.26 26.41 -7.11
CA PRO A 140 -2.28 26.67 -8.55
C PRO A 140 -1.51 25.62 -9.36
N ARG A 141 -0.54 24.95 -8.75
CA ARG A 141 0.34 23.95 -9.40
C ARG A 141 0.95 23.01 -8.36
N ASP A 142 1.47 21.88 -8.82
CA ASP A 142 2.33 21.00 -8.02
C ASP A 142 3.62 21.74 -7.62
N ALA A 143 4.13 21.45 -6.43
CA ALA A 143 5.50 21.82 -6.06
C ALA A 143 6.51 21.10 -6.98
N SER A 144 7.69 21.69 -7.19
CA SER A 144 8.70 21.14 -8.09
C SER A 144 9.11 19.71 -7.74
N VAL A 145 9.17 19.38 -6.45
CA VAL A 145 9.45 18.01 -5.99
C VAL A 145 8.33 17.05 -6.38
N VAL A 146 7.07 17.46 -6.29
CA VAL A 146 5.91 16.63 -6.66
C VAL A 146 5.91 16.38 -8.17
N ILE A 147 6.22 17.39 -9.00
CA ILE A 147 6.38 17.21 -10.44
C ILE A 147 7.45 16.14 -10.74
N LYS A 148 8.60 16.23 -10.08
CA LYS A 148 9.67 15.24 -10.26
C LYS A 148 9.27 13.84 -9.82
N LEU A 149 8.55 13.70 -8.70
CA LEU A 149 8.04 12.42 -8.19
C LEU A 149 7.03 11.80 -9.17
N ARG A 150 6.05 12.59 -9.65
CA ARG A 150 5.07 12.12 -10.63
C ARG A 150 5.72 11.74 -11.96
N ASN A 151 6.69 12.52 -12.43
CA ASN A 151 7.46 12.19 -13.65
C ASN A 151 8.28 10.90 -13.49
N ALA A 152 8.70 10.59 -12.27
CA ALA A 152 9.34 9.32 -11.95
C ALA A 152 8.34 8.16 -11.76
N GLY A 153 7.03 8.40 -11.92
CA GLY A 153 5.98 7.41 -11.78
C GLY A 153 5.66 7.04 -10.32
N ALA A 154 6.10 7.84 -9.34
CA ALA A 154 5.71 7.65 -7.95
C ALA A 154 4.24 8.00 -7.73
N ILE A 155 3.60 7.29 -6.81
CA ILE A 155 2.19 7.45 -6.46
C ILE A 155 2.11 8.32 -5.20
N ILE A 156 1.44 9.48 -5.27
CA ILE A 156 1.21 10.29 -4.07
C ILE A 156 0.12 9.63 -3.24
N LEU A 157 0.52 8.96 -2.15
CA LEU A 157 -0.40 8.24 -1.26
C LEU A 157 -1.24 9.16 -0.39
N GLY A 158 -0.72 10.35 -0.03
CA GLY A 158 -1.41 11.29 0.84
C GLY A 158 -0.52 12.36 1.41
N LYS A 159 -1.08 13.07 2.40
CA LYS A 159 -0.42 14.16 3.13
C LYS A 159 0.04 13.71 4.50
N ALA A 160 1.34 13.80 4.73
CA ALA A 160 1.94 13.52 6.03
C ALA A 160 1.71 14.67 7.01
N SER A 161 1.59 14.30 8.29
CA SER A 161 1.44 15.22 9.42
C SER A 161 2.70 16.06 9.65
N LEU A 162 2.52 17.19 10.35
CA LEU A 162 3.59 18.16 10.62
C LEU A 162 3.22 19.02 11.83
N SER A 163 4.18 19.81 12.35
CA SER A 163 3.86 20.93 13.23
C SER A 163 3.10 21.99 12.44
N GLU A 164 1.97 22.48 12.94
CA GLU A 164 1.13 23.45 12.24
C GLU A 164 1.97 24.66 11.77
N TRP A 165 1.85 25.00 10.46
CA TRP A 165 2.64 26.04 9.81
C TRP A 165 4.16 25.88 10.03
N ALA A 166 4.67 24.66 10.20
CA ALA A 166 6.07 24.39 10.53
C ALA A 166 6.54 25.19 11.78
N SER A 167 5.66 25.34 12.76
CA SER A 167 5.87 26.12 14.00
C SER A 167 6.05 27.63 13.79
N PHE A 168 5.80 28.15 12.58
CA PHE A 168 5.96 29.60 12.29
C PHE A 168 5.07 30.48 13.14
N ARG A 169 3.82 30.06 13.42
CA ARG A 169 2.84 30.84 14.15
C ARG A 169 3.01 30.85 15.68
N SER A 170 3.65 29.84 16.24
CA SER A 170 3.84 29.71 17.68
C SER A 170 5.00 28.78 18.00
N LEU A 171 5.98 29.33 18.73
CA LEU A 171 7.07 28.50 19.29
C LEU A 171 6.65 27.74 20.56
N LYS A 172 5.44 28.02 21.11
CA LYS A 172 4.91 27.31 22.29
C LYS A 172 4.06 26.10 21.94
N ALA A 173 3.64 25.94 20.69
CA ALA A 173 2.91 24.76 20.27
C ALA A 173 3.83 23.53 20.31
N PRO A 174 3.33 22.35 20.72
CA PRO A 174 4.13 21.13 20.73
C PRO A 174 4.61 20.76 19.33
N ASN A 175 5.88 20.35 19.22
CA ASN A 175 6.39 19.83 17.96
C ASN A 175 5.56 18.63 17.48
N GLY A 176 5.25 18.62 16.18
CA GLY A 176 4.42 17.56 15.57
C GLY A 176 2.92 17.69 15.82
N TRP A 177 2.47 18.76 16.48
CA TRP A 177 1.05 19.04 16.65
C TRP A 177 0.51 19.94 15.53
N SER A 178 -0.67 19.60 15.05
CA SER A 178 -1.45 20.46 14.16
C SER A 178 -2.94 20.32 14.44
N ALA A 179 -3.73 21.36 14.12
CA ALA A 179 -5.16 21.34 14.34
C ALA A 179 -5.85 20.22 13.53
N ARG A 180 -5.43 20.00 12.29
CA ARG A 180 -5.98 18.92 11.42
C ARG A 180 -5.46 17.54 11.78
N GLY A 181 -4.16 17.39 12.04
CA GLY A 181 -3.51 16.10 12.26
C GLY A 181 -3.53 15.63 13.71
N GLY A 182 -3.72 16.54 14.67
CA GLY A 182 -3.51 16.27 16.09
C GLY A 182 -2.01 16.17 16.43
N GLN A 183 -1.69 15.54 17.57
CA GLN A 183 -0.31 15.33 17.99
C GLN A 183 0.28 14.10 17.29
N GLY A 184 1.18 14.32 16.36
CA GLY A 184 1.99 13.27 15.77
C GLY A 184 2.87 12.59 16.82
N LYS A 185 2.95 11.26 16.76
CA LYS A 185 3.76 10.45 17.67
C LYS A 185 4.91 9.81 16.92
N VAL A 186 6.12 9.90 17.47
CA VAL A 186 7.28 9.22 16.93
C VAL A 186 7.16 7.74 17.30
N SER A 187 7.48 6.89 16.35
CA SER A 187 7.54 5.44 16.46
C SER A 187 8.22 4.93 17.73
N PHE A 188 9.30 5.60 18.14
CA PHE A 188 10.10 5.22 19.29
C PHE A 188 9.31 5.23 20.63
N MET A 189 8.32 6.10 20.82
CA MET A 189 7.51 6.14 22.04
C MET A 189 6.45 5.01 22.10
N CYS A 190 6.19 4.32 21.00
CA CYS A 190 5.28 3.16 20.95
C CYS A 190 6.00 1.82 21.22
N LEU A 191 7.32 1.83 21.41
CA LEU A 191 8.17 0.62 21.49
C LEU A 191 8.03 -0.18 22.79
N GLN A 192 7.21 0.24 23.76
CA GLN A 192 6.98 -0.56 24.95
C GLN A 192 6.09 -1.79 24.72
N ASN A 193 5.51 -1.93 23.53
CA ASN A 193 4.70 -3.09 23.17
C ASN A 193 5.33 -3.82 21.96
N LYS A 194 6.02 -4.96 22.23
CA LYS A 194 6.82 -5.73 21.24
C LYS A 194 6.09 -6.07 19.92
N GLN A 195 4.76 -6.12 19.93
CA GLN A 195 3.96 -6.49 18.77
C GLN A 195 3.74 -5.30 17.80
N THR A 196 3.94 -4.07 18.26
CA THR A 196 3.79 -2.85 17.46
C THR A 196 5.10 -2.45 16.76
N GLN A 197 6.24 -3.02 17.18
CA GLN A 197 7.58 -2.66 16.70
C GLN A 197 7.77 -2.88 15.19
N ILE A 198 7.32 -4.04 14.68
CA ILE A 198 7.60 -4.46 13.29
C ILE A 198 6.85 -3.59 12.27
N SER A 199 5.68 -3.06 12.64
CA SER A 199 4.85 -2.25 11.73
C SER A 199 5.25 -0.77 11.71
N LEU A 200 6.02 -0.33 12.67
CA LEU A 200 6.32 1.08 12.88
C LEU A 200 7.56 1.54 12.12
N SER A 201 8.52 0.63 11.88
CA SER A 201 9.73 0.91 11.08
C SER A 201 9.36 1.27 9.63
N LEU A 202 8.30 0.68 9.10
CA LEU A 202 7.78 0.94 7.76
C LEU A 202 7.24 2.37 7.59
N PHE A 203 6.60 2.89 8.63
CA PHE A 203 6.02 4.23 8.59
C PHE A 203 7.07 5.32 8.75
N THR A 204 8.11 5.06 9.55
CA THR A 204 9.25 5.98 9.74
C THR A 204 10.14 6.05 8.50
N HIS A 205 10.35 4.97 7.77
CA HIS A 205 11.11 5.01 6.51
C HIS A 205 10.42 5.86 5.44
N ALA A 206 9.10 5.78 5.32
CA ALA A 206 8.34 6.62 4.39
C ALA A 206 8.32 8.11 4.79
N VAL A 207 8.43 8.41 6.09
CA VAL A 207 8.40 9.80 6.62
C VAL A 207 9.80 10.38 6.78
N SER A 208 10.86 9.58 6.98
CA SER A 208 12.23 10.05 7.18
C SER A 208 13.04 10.26 5.90
N MET A 209 12.54 9.83 4.75
CA MET A 209 13.15 10.12 3.43
C MET A 209 12.74 11.48 2.84
N LEU A 210 12.04 12.31 3.61
CA LEU A 210 11.66 13.70 3.30
C LEU A 210 12.33 14.66 4.29
#